data_566e6c5612b0df3e0979f7e6db49fc57
#
_entry.id   566e6c5612b0df3e0979f7e6db49fc57
#
_cell.length_a   1.000
_cell.length_b   1.000
_cell.length_c   1.000
_cell.angle_alpha   90.00
_cell.angle_beta   90.00
_cell.angle_gamma   90.00
#
_symmetry.space_group_name_H-M   'P 1'
#
loop_
_entity.id
_entity.type
_entity.pdbx_description
1 polymer ?
#
loop_
_entity_poly.entity_id
_entity_poly.type
_entity_poly.pdbx_seq_one_letter_code
_entity_poly.pdbx_strand_id
1 'polypeptide(L)'
;MPTVPYRDLLLEGLQDPIEAAHYLTACLEEGDEVFLIGLRDVVDAHGGMAELAHASGLNRETLYRTLSEHGNPRLSSLGLVIEALGLRLSIESPEDDPRAA
;
A
#
# COMPACT_ATOMS: atom_id res chain seq x y z
N MET A 1 11.23 6.19 30.38
CA MET A 1 11.14 5.21 29.30
C MET A 1 11.02 5.92 27.97
N PRO A 2 11.85 5.56 26.99
CA PRO A 2 11.66 6.12 25.66
C PRO A 2 10.34 5.63 25.07
N THR A 3 9.59 6.53 24.48
CA THR A 3 8.36 6.18 23.77
C THR A 3 8.72 5.76 22.34
N VAL A 4 8.12 4.66 21.89
CA VAL A 4 8.28 4.23 20.51
C VAL A 4 7.49 5.22 19.62
N PRO A 5 8.10 5.79 18.56
CA PRO A 5 7.35 6.66 17.66
C PRO A 5 6.14 5.93 17.07
N TYR A 6 5.03 6.64 16.94
CA TYR A 6 3.81 6.09 16.34
C TYR A 6 4.06 5.47 14.98
N ARG A 7 4.90 6.14 14.16
CA ARG A 7 5.21 5.63 12.82
C ARG A 7 5.91 4.27 12.87
N ASP A 8 6.79 4.05 13.83
CA ASP A 8 7.48 2.76 13.97
C ASP A 8 6.48 1.64 14.30
N LEU A 9 5.51 1.93 15.16
CA LEU A 9 4.45 0.96 15.49
C LEU A 9 3.57 0.68 14.27
N LEU A 10 3.23 1.71 13.50
CA LEU A 10 2.45 1.55 12.28
C LEU A 10 3.19 0.66 11.28
N LEU A 11 4.45 0.95 11.02
CA LEU A 11 5.24 0.19 10.05
C LEU A 11 5.43 -1.26 10.50
N GLU A 12 5.62 -1.49 11.79
CA GLU A 12 5.71 -2.85 12.32
C GLU A 12 4.43 -3.64 12.03
N GLY A 13 3.27 -3.05 12.30
CA GLY A 13 1.98 -3.69 12.02
C GLY A 13 1.77 -3.95 10.54
N LEU A 14 2.19 -3.04 9.67
CA LEU A 14 2.00 -3.16 8.23
C LEU A 14 2.90 -4.22 7.58
N GLN A 15 3.82 -4.82 8.32
CA GLN A 15 4.56 -5.98 7.83
C GLN A 15 3.66 -7.21 7.69
N ASP A 16 2.56 -7.26 8.44
CA ASP A 16 1.57 -8.31 8.31
C ASP A 16 0.68 -8.01 7.10
N PRO A 17 0.62 -8.91 6.09
CA PRO A 17 -0.16 -8.66 4.89
C PRO A 17 -1.66 -8.50 5.16
N ILE A 18 -2.20 -9.16 6.17
CA ILE A 18 -3.62 -9.01 6.51
C ILE A 18 -3.89 -7.60 7.04
N GLU A 19 -3.03 -7.11 7.93
CA GLU A 19 -3.15 -5.75 8.44
C GLU A 19 -2.92 -4.71 7.35
N ALA A 20 -1.94 -4.94 6.48
CA ALA A 20 -1.69 -4.05 5.35
C ALA A 20 -2.90 -3.96 4.43
N ALA A 21 -3.55 -5.09 4.14
CA ALA A 21 -4.74 -5.13 3.30
C ALA A 21 -5.89 -4.32 3.92
N HIS A 22 -6.14 -4.49 5.22
CA HIS A 22 -7.17 -3.71 5.92
C HIS A 22 -6.85 -2.23 5.93
N TYR A 23 -5.59 -1.88 6.17
CA TYR A 23 -5.14 -0.49 6.19
C TYR A 23 -5.35 0.17 4.82
N LEU A 24 -4.92 -0.49 3.75
CA LEU A 24 -5.06 0.05 2.41
C LEU A 24 -6.52 0.16 1.96
N THR A 25 -7.35 -0.79 2.36
CA THR A 25 -8.78 -0.72 2.08
C THR A 25 -9.40 0.50 2.75
N ALA A 26 -9.06 0.74 4.01
CA ALA A 26 -9.53 1.92 4.74
C ALA A 26 -9.03 3.22 4.09
N CYS A 27 -7.76 3.25 3.67
CA CYS A 27 -7.21 4.40 2.96
C CYS A 27 -7.94 4.67 1.66
N LEU A 28 -8.26 3.62 0.90
CA LEU A 28 -8.96 3.75 -0.37
C LEU A 28 -10.37 4.32 -0.19
N GLU A 29 -11.03 3.99 0.91
CA GLU A 29 -12.34 4.56 1.24
C GLU A 29 -12.28 6.06 1.47
N GLU A 30 -11.12 6.58 1.87
CA GLU A 30 -10.91 8.01 2.09
C GLU A 30 -10.57 8.78 0.80
N GLY A 31 -10.17 8.08 -0.25
CA GLY A 31 -9.86 8.68 -1.55
C GLY A 31 -8.51 8.25 -2.11
N ASP A 32 -8.29 8.62 -3.37
CA ASP A 32 -7.10 8.19 -4.11
C ASP A 32 -5.79 8.67 -3.49
N GLU A 33 -5.76 9.93 -3.06
CA GLU A 33 -4.55 10.51 -2.45
C GLU A 33 -4.19 9.79 -1.15
N VAL A 34 -5.19 9.53 -0.31
CA VAL A 34 -4.97 8.82 0.95
C VAL A 34 -4.51 7.40 0.69
N PHE A 35 -5.08 6.74 -0.32
CA PHE A 35 -4.63 5.40 -0.71
C PHE A 35 -3.16 5.40 -1.11
N LEU A 36 -2.71 6.36 -1.92
CA LEU A 36 -1.33 6.42 -2.36
C LEU A 36 -0.37 6.70 -1.20
N ILE A 37 -0.78 7.56 -0.26
CA ILE A 37 0.00 7.79 0.97
C ILE A 37 0.11 6.49 1.78
N GLY A 38 -1.01 5.80 1.95
CA GLY A 38 -1.04 4.52 2.67
C GLY A 38 -0.19 3.45 2.00
N LEU A 39 -0.20 3.41 0.67
CA LEU A 39 0.61 2.46 -0.09
C LEU A 39 2.10 2.72 0.14
N ARG A 40 2.51 3.98 0.22
CA ARG A 40 3.90 4.33 0.54
C ARG A 40 4.28 3.88 1.95
N ASP A 41 3.36 3.96 2.90
CA ASP A 41 3.60 3.45 4.26
C ASP A 41 3.86 1.94 4.23
N VAL A 42 3.08 1.19 3.45
CA VAL A 42 3.28 -0.26 3.32
C VAL A 42 4.61 -0.55 2.63
N VAL A 43 4.98 0.24 1.62
CA VAL A 43 6.30 0.12 0.97
C VAL A 43 7.42 0.34 1.99
N ASP A 44 7.30 1.37 2.82
CA ASP A 44 8.31 1.65 3.85
C ASP A 44 8.40 0.50 4.86
N ALA A 45 7.27 -0.12 5.20
CA ALA A 45 7.23 -1.27 6.10
C ALA A 45 7.94 -2.49 5.52
N HIS A 46 8.02 -2.59 4.19
CA HIS A 46 8.60 -3.73 3.48
C HIS A 46 10.00 -3.44 2.91
N GLY A 47 10.71 -2.49 3.48
CA GLY A 47 12.10 -2.23 3.13
C GLY A 47 12.35 -1.04 2.23
N GLY A 48 11.31 -0.31 1.85
CA GLY A 48 11.44 0.92 1.09
C GLY A 48 11.53 0.74 -0.42
N MET A 49 11.81 1.83 -1.12
CA MET A 49 11.75 1.87 -2.59
C MET A 49 12.77 0.98 -3.28
N ALA A 50 13.97 0.85 -2.72
CA ALA A 50 15.01 0.02 -3.32
C ALA A 50 14.58 -1.45 -3.35
N GLU A 51 14.04 -1.94 -2.23
CA GLU A 51 13.53 -3.31 -2.14
C GLU A 51 12.34 -3.51 -3.06
N LEU A 52 11.45 -2.53 -3.13
CA LEU A 52 10.29 -2.59 -4.02
C LEU A 52 10.71 -2.62 -5.49
N ALA A 53 11.70 -1.84 -5.88
CA ALA A 53 12.22 -1.85 -7.25
C ALA A 53 12.73 -3.24 -7.61
N HIS A 54 13.45 -3.87 -6.70
CA HIS A 54 13.95 -5.23 -6.91
C HIS A 54 12.81 -6.24 -7.04
N ALA A 55 11.85 -6.20 -6.13
CA ALA A 55 10.76 -7.17 -6.07
C ALA A 55 9.74 -7.00 -7.20
N SER A 56 9.49 -5.76 -7.64
CA SER A 56 8.48 -5.47 -8.66
C SER A 56 9.00 -5.52 -10.09
N GLY A 57 10.33 -5.40 -10.25
CA GLY A 57 10.95 -5.27 -11.58
C GLY A 57 10.79 -3.89 -12.19
N LEU A 58 10.19 -2.95 -11.49
CA LEU A 58 10.02 -1.57 -11.97
C LEU A 58 11.23 -0.72 -11.61
N ASN A 59 11.58 0.24 -12.47
CA ASN A 59 12.65 1.16 -12.15
C ASN A 59 12.18 2.22 -11.14
N ARG A 60 13.13 2.90 -10.50
CA ARG A 60 12.83 3.88 -9.45
C ARG A 60 11.96 5.03 -9.94
N GLU A 61 12.23 5.52 -11.14
CA GLU A 61 11.46 6.63 -11.70
C GLU A 61 9.98 6.26 -11.84
N THR A 62 9.71 5.06 -12.37
CA THR A 62 8.34 4.57 -12.50
C THR A 62 7.69 4.41 -11.12
N LEU A 63 8.44 3.90 -10.13
CA LEU A 63 7.91 3.72 -8.78
C LEU A 63 7.57 5.06 -8.12
N TYR A 64 8.46 6.04 -8.19
CA TYR A 64 8.18 7.36 -7.61
C TYR A 64 6.97 8.00 -8.26
N ARG A 65 6.82 7.86 -9.56
CA ARG A 65 5.65 8.37 -10.27
C ARG A 65 4.38 7.64 -9.87
N THR A 66 4.44 6.31 -9.80
CA THR A 66 3.29 5.47 -9.41
C THR A 66 2.80 5.80 -8.00
N LEU A 67 3.74 6.06 -7.08
CA LEU A 67 3.42 6.26 -5.67
C LEU A 67 3.27 7.73 -5.27
N SER A 68 3.32 8.65 -6.23
CA SER A 68 3.09 10.07 -5.95
C SER A 68 1.64 10.28 -5.51
N GLU A 69 1.44 11.02 -4.41
CA GLU A 69 0.11 11.29 -3.87
C GLU A 69 -0.77 12.07 -4.85
N HIS A 70 -0.17 12.77 -5.79
CA HIS A 70 -0.88 13.47 -6.86
C HIS A 70 -0.82 12.70 -8.18
N GLY A 71 -0.34 11.46 -8.10
CA GLY A 71 -0.15 10.64 -9.27
C GLY A 71 -1.46 10.03 -9.76
N ASN A 72 -1.38 9.57 -11.00
CA ASN A 72 -2.46 8.81 -11.60
C ASN A 72 -1.84 7.51 -12.12
N PRO A 73 -1.60 6.54 -11.22
CA PRO A 73 -0.85 5.34 -11.56
C PRO A 73 -1.57 4.49 -12.59
N ARG A 74 -0.79 3.90 -13.47
CA ARG A 74 -1.33 2.90 -14.38
C ARG A 74 -1.69 1.65 -13.57
N LEU A 75 -2.78 1.02 -13.95
CA LEU A 75 -3.21 -0.21 -13.29
C LEU A 75 -2.13 -1.30 -13.34
N SER A 76 -1.41 -1.39 -14.47
CA SER A 76 -0.33 -2.37 -14.62
C SER A 76 0.80 -2.17 -13.62
N SER A 77 1.22 -0.92 -13.42
CA SER A 77 2.27 -0.59 -12.44
C SER A 77 1.79 -0.81 -11.01
N LEU A 78 0.56 -0.37 -10.74
CA LEU A 78 -0.05 -0.54 -9.42
C LEU A 78 -0.16 -2.03 -9.06
N GLY A 79 -0.59 -2.86 -10.01
CA GLY A 79 -0.68 -4.30 -9.81
C GLY A 79 0.65 -4.93 -9.43
N LEU A 80 1.73 -4.54 -10.12
CA LEU A 80 3.06 -5.05 -9.82
C LEU A 80 3.54 -4.63 -8.43
N VAL A 81 3.26 -3.40 -8.02
CA VAL A 81 3.59 -2.92 -6.67
C VAL A 81 2.83 -3.72 -5.62
N ILE A 82 1.52 -3.88 -5.81
CA ILE A 82 0.66 -4.62 -4.87
C ILE A 82 1.15 -6.07 -4.73
N GLU A 83 1.46 -6.74 -5.84
CA GLU A 83 1.97 -8.11 -5.81
C GLU A 83 3.32 -8.20 -5.13
N ALA A 84 4.21 -7.24 -5.37
CA ALA A 84 5.52 -7.20 -4.73
C ALA A 84 5.44 -7.06 -3.22
N LEU A 85 4.34 -6.49 -2.72
CA LEU A 85 4.08 -6.34 -1.28
C LEU A 85 3.38 -7.56 -0.68
N GLY A 86 3.20 -8.63 -1.45
CA GLY A 86 2.53 -9.85 -0.97
C GLY A 86 1.01 -9.76 -0.96
N LEU A 87 0.46 -8.79 -1.67
CA LEU A 87 -0.97 -8.54 -1.76
C LEU A 87 -1.47 -8.80 -3.18
N ARG A 88 -2.76 -8.71 -3.40
CA ARG A 88 -3.33 -8.76 -4.75
C ARG A 88 -4.52 -7.81 -4.83
N LEU A 89 -4.75 -7.28 -6.02
CA LEU A 89 -5.93 -6.50 -6.29
C LEU A 89 -7.12 -7.43 -6.50
N SER A 90 -8.25 -7.08 -5.92
CA SER A 90 -9.50 -7.80 -6.12
C SER A 90 -10.65 -6.82 -6.09
N ILE A 91 -11.77 -7.23 -6.68
CA ILE A 91 -12.99 -6.43 -6.70
C ILE A 91 -14.08 -7.28 -6.06
N GLU A 92 -14.76 -6.68 -5.10
CA GLU A 92 -15.80 -7.36 -4.35
C GLU A 92 -17.14 -6.65 -4.54
N SER A 93 -18.22 -7.42 -4.54
CA SER A 93 -19.55 -6.83 -4.54
C SER A 93 -19.83 -6.26 -3.15
N PRO A 94 -20.39 -5.05 -3.05
CA PRO A 94 -20.80 -4.52 -1.74
C PRO A 94 -21.80 -5.43 -1.02
N GLU A 95 -22.54 -6.23 -1.74
CA GLU A 95 -23.52 -7.16 -1.17
C GLU A 95 -22.88 -8.30 -0.40
N ASP A 96 -21.62 -8.62 -0.72
CA ASP A 96 -20.84 -9.65 -0.04
C ASP A 96 -20.10 -9.13 1.19
N ASP A 97 -20.15 -7.81 1.43
CA ASP A 97 -19.48 -7.19 2.55
C ASP A 97 -20.43 -7.11 3.74
N PRO A 98 -20.10 -7.78 4.86
CA PRO A 98 -20.94 -7.70 6.07
C PRO A 98 -21.15 -6.27 6.57
N ARG A 99 -20.22 -5.35 6.25
CA ARG A 99 -20.34 -3.95 6.65
C ARG A 99 -21.31 -3.17 5.79
N ALA A 100 -21.68 -3.71 4.63
CA ALA A 100 -22.57 -3.03 3.68
C ALA A 100 -24.05 -3.24 3.99
N ALA A 101 -24.37 -4.02 5.00
CA ALA A 101 -25.74 -4.35 5.39
C ALA A 101 -26.42 -3.19 6.13
#